data_5838c9cf7991998c611efaea223c2deb
#
_entry.id   5838c9cf7991998c611efaea223c2deb
#
_cell.length_a   1.000
_cell.length_b   1.000
_cell.length_c   1.000
_cell.angle_alpha   90.00
_cell.angle_beta   90.00
_cell.angle_gamma   90.00
#
_symmetry.space_group_name_H-M   'P 1'
#
loop_
_entity.id
_entity.type
_entity.pdbx_description
1 polymer ?
#
loop_
_entity_poly.entity_id
_entity_poly.type
_entity_poly.pdbx_seq_one_letter_code
_entity_poly.pdbx_strand_id
1 'polypeptide(L)'
;DVKVLDEETEFVAEGGAVPEVNEEHDSYVEFRGNKFNLEDGAIVIAAITSCTNTSNPSVLIGAGLLAKKAAEKGLTLEDANLMDPLEALGFNLVGYGCTTCIGNSGPLPDAISDAIKKAKLTVTSVLSGNRNFEGRIHSDVAANYLASPPLVVAYALAGNMNIDITKEPLGLGSNGEPVYLKDIWPSEDEIQSHIAEHVTSDIFKAKYADVFKGSGVWNDLTVSPTSVYDWPDSTYIKHPPFFQTMGEQPEALSAIENARCLVKVGDSITTDHISPAGAIAPDSPAG
;
A
#
# COMPACT_ATOMS: atom_id res chain seq x y z
N ASP A 1 -22.12 -45.24 -9.44
CA ASP A 1 -20.76 -44.65 -9.57
C ASP A 1 -20.91 -43.15 -9.44
N VAL A 2 -20.70 -42.64 -8.21
CA VAL A 2 -20.57 -41.22 -7.95
C VAL A 2 -19.17 -40.85 -8.44
N LYS A 3 -19.07 -40.08 -9.54
CA LYS A 3 -17.82 -39.45 -9.93
C LYS A 3 -17.44 -38.49 -8.80
N VAL A 4 -16.42 -38.80 -8.06
CA VAL A 4 -15.76 -37.81 -7.20
C VAL A 4 -15.12 -36.80 -8.17
N LEU A 5 -15.64 -35.58 -8.17
CA LEU A 5 -15.02 -34.47 -8.88
C LEU A 5 -13.68 -34.18 -8.17
N ASP A 6 -12.64 -33.82 -8.92
CA ASP A 6 -11.42 -33.31 -8.30
C ASP A 6 -11.72 -31.91 -7.69
N GLU A 7 -10.87 -31.49 -6.76
CA GLU A 7 -11.05 -30.26 -5.97
C GLU A 7 -11.18 -29.00 -6.85
N GLU A 8 -10.45 -28.93 -7.98
CA GLU A 8 -10.53 -27.83 -8.94
C GLU A 8 -11.91 -27.80 -9.64
N THR A 9 -12.42 -28.97 -10.03
CA THR A 9 -13.73 -29.09 -10.69
C THR A 9 -14.86 -28.71 -9.74
N GLU A 10 -14.75 -29.02 -8.45
CA GLU A 10 -15.72 -28.64 -7.42
C GLU A 10 -15.71 -27.14 -7.17
N PHE A 11 -14.52 -26.50 -7.09
CA PHE A 11 -14.35 -25.06 -6.95
C PHE A 11 -14.97 -24.28 -8.12
N VAL A 12 -14.75 -24.72 -9.34
CA VAL A 12 -15.36 -24.12 -10.54
C VAL A 12 -16.88 -24.30 -10.56
N ALA A 13 -17.39 -25.45 -10.10
CA ALA A 13 -18.82 -25.72 -10.01
C ALA A 13 -19.53 -24.82 -8.98
N GLU A 14 -18.82 -24.34 -7.95
CA GLU A 14 -19.33 -23.41 -6.94
C GLU A 14 -19.12 -21.92 -7.29
N GLY A 15 -18.65 -21.63 -8.50
CA GLY A 15 -18.46 -20.25 -9.01
C GLY A 15 -17.04 -19.71 -8.84
N GLY A 16 -16.10 -20.54 -8.38
CA GLY A 16 -14.67 -20.22 -8.42
C GLY A 16 -14.12 -20.40 -9.82
N ALA A 17 -13.13 -19.61 -10.20
CA ALA A 17 -12.39 -19.77 -11.44
C ALA A 17 -10.94 -20.12 -11.13
N VAL A 18 -10.49 -21.29 -11.61
CA VAL A 18 -9.06 -21.57 -11.70
C VAL A 18 -8.60 -21.01 -13.04
N PRO A 19 -7.82 -19.92 -13.07
CA PRO A 19 -7.39 -19.29 -14.32
C PRO A 19 -6.48 -20.26 -15.09
N GLU A 20 -6.83 -20.60 -16.33
CA GLU A 20 -5.88 -21.23 -17.25
C GLU A 20 -4.73 -20.26 -17.53
N VAL A 21 -3.51 -20.61 -17.16
CA VAL A 21 -2.33 -19.80 -17.43
C VAL A 21 -1.98 -19.88 -18.92
N ASN A 22 -2.07 -18.78 -19.64
CA ASN A 22 -1.69 -18.66 -21.03
C ASN A 22 -0.35 -17.93 -21.14
N GLU A 23 0.75 -18.68 -21.32
CA GLU A 23 2.12 -18.13 -21.42
C GLU A 23 2.36 -17.27 -22.68
N GLU A 24 1.49 -17.37 -23.70
CA GLU A 24 1.59 -16.57 -24.92
C GLU A 24 0.80 -15.24 -24.83
N HIS A 25 -0.01 -15.05 -23.78
CA HIS A 25 -0.80 -13.86 -23.62
C HIS A 25 0.03 -12.69 -23.07
N ASP A 26 -0.21 -11.47 -23.55
CA ASP A 26 0.50 -10.25 -23.14
C ASP A 26 0.42 -9.96 -21.62
N SER A 27 -0.57 -10.52 -20.91
CA SER A 27 -0.75 -10.39 -19.46
C SER A 27 -0.05 -11.47 -18.63
N TYR A 28 0.68 -12.37 -19.29
CA TYR A 28 1.43 -13.42 -18.60
C TYR A 28 2.53 -12.84 -17.70
N VAL A 29 2.62 -13.37 -16.51
CA VAL A 29 3.60 -13.02 -15.50
C VAL A 29 4.22 -14.28 -14.91
N GLU A 30 5.56 -14.29 -14.82
CA GLU A 30 6.30 -15.22 -13.98
C GLU A 30 6.99 -14.40 -12.86
N PHE A 31 6.55 -14.61 -11.62
CA PHE A 31 7.06 -13.86 -10.49
C PHE A 31 7.18 -14.74 -9.26
N ARG A 32 8.36 -14.75 -8.62
CA ARG A 32 8.67 -15.57 -7.43
C ARG A 32 8.34 -17.05 -7.56
N GLY A 33 8.50 -17.61 -8.75
CA GLY A 33 8.22 -19.03 -9.03
C GLY A 33 6.77 -19.32 -9.45
N ASN A 34 5.89 -18.33 -9.35
CA ASN A 34 4.50 -18.44 -9.77
C ASN A 34 4.30 -17.98 -11.19
N LYS A 35 3.37 -18.63 -11.89
CA LYS A 35 2.95 -18.32 -13.24
C LYS A 35 1.46 -18.00 -13.25
N PHE A 36 1.10 -16.84 -13.75
CA PHE A 36 -0.31 -16.41 -13.83
C PHE A 36 -0.49 -15.37 -14.93
N ASN A 37 -1.75 -15.14 -15.30
CA ASN A 37 -2.13 -14.02 -16.14
C ASN A 37 -2.77 -12.94 -15.27
N LEU A 38 -2.32 -11.69 -15.43
CA LEU A 38 -3.01 -10.55 -14.84
C LEU A 38 -4.31 -10.26 -15.61
N GLU A 39 -5.31 -9.80 -14.88
CA GLU A 39 -6.62 -9.45 -15.41
C GLU A 39 -7.02 -8.03 -15.03
N ASP A 40 -8.03 -7.47 -15.69
CA ASP A 40 -8.65 -6.22 -15.27
C ASP A 40 -9.25 -6.38 -13.87
N GLY A 41 -9.00 -5.40 -13.02
CA GLY A 41 -9.40 -5.45 -11.61
C GLY A 41 -8.41 -6.13 -10.68
N ALA A 42 -7.33 -6.76 -11.19
CA ALA A 42 -6.30 -7.39 -10.37
C ALA A 42 -5.73 -6.38 -9.35
N ILE A 43 -5.58 -6.82 -8.10
CA ILE A 43 -5.05 -6.01 -7.00
C ILE A 43 -3.52 -6.20 -6.96
N VAL A 44 -2.79 -5.19 -7.42
CA VAL A 44 -1.33 -5.22 -7.47
C VAL A 44 -0.68 -4.48 -6.30
N ILE A 45 -1.47 -3.72 -5.54
CA ILE A 45 -1.03 -3.04 -4.31
C ILE A 45 -2.13 -3.17 -3.26
N ALA A 46 -1.77 -3.74 -2.10
CA ALA A 46 -2.62 -3.76 -0.92
C ALA A 46 -1.84 -3.16 0.26
N ALA A 47 -2.36 -2.11 0.91
CA ALA A 47 -1.63 -1.42 1.96
C ALA A 47 -2.51 -0.97 3.13
N ILE A 48 -2.07 -1.31 4.34
CA ILE A 48 -2.61 -0.74 5.57
C ILE A 48 -1.74 0.44 5.97
N THR A 49 -2.33 1.63 6.00
CA THR A 49 -1.59 2.87 6.25
C THR A 49 -1.61 3.27 7.72
N SER A 50 -0.57 3.96 8.18
CA SER A 50 -0.40 4.35 9.58
C SER A 50 -1.52 5.23 10.12
N CYS A 51 -2.09 6.13 9.30
CA CYS A 51 -3.12 7.08 9.74
C CYS A 51 -4.38 6.40 10.26
N THR A 52 -4.74 5.24 9.73
CA THR A 52 -5.94 4.50 10.13
C THR A 52 -5.77 3.87 11.51
N ASN A 53 -4.61 3.26 11.77
CA ASN A 53 -4.35 2.49 13.01
C ASN A 53 -3.99 3.40 14.19
N THR A 54 -3.37 4.57 13.96
CA THR A 54 -2.97 5.48 15.05
C THR A 54 -4.15 6.08 15.80
N SER A 55 -5.28 6.22 15.13
CA SER A 55 -6.51 6.75 15.76
C SER A 55 -7.41 5.67 16.34
N ASN A 56 -7.31 4.43 15.87
CA ASN A 56 -8.15 3.31 16.33
C ASN A 56 -7.42 1.96 16.20
N PRO A 57 -6.89 1.40 17.31
CA PRO A 57 -6.19 0.11 17.28
C PRO A 57 -7.10 -1.07 16.88
N SER A 58 -8.42 -0.98 17.06
CA SER A 58 -9.35 -2.08 16.77
C SER A 58 -9.31 -2.51 15.31
N VAL A 59 -9.10 -1.57 14.38
CA VAL A 59 -9.09 -1.87 12.95
C VAL A 59 -7.84 -2.66 12.53
N LEU A 60 -6.69 -2.40 13.15
CA LEU A 60 -5.47 -3.17 12.89
C LEU A 60 -5.52 -4.55 13.56
N ILE A 61 -6.04 -4.61 14.79
CA ILE A 61 -6.27 -5.89 15.49
C ILE A 61 -7.27 -6.73 14.71
N GLY A 62 -8.36 -6.14 14.21
CA GLY A 62 -9.31 -6.82 13.33
C GLY A 62 -8.67 -7.36 12.06
N ALA A 63 -7.76 -6.62 11.43
CA ALA A 63 -7.00 -7.08 10.27
C ALA A 63 -6.07 -8.25 10.63
N GLY A 64 -5.36 -8.16 11.75
CA GLY A 64 -4.49 -9.24 12.25
C GLY A 64 -5.25 -10.52 12.60
N LEU A 65 -6.43 -10.39 13.22
CA LEU A 65 -7.30 -11.55 13.52
C LEU A 65 -7.86 -12.18 12.24
N LEU A 66 -8.27 -11.37 11.26
CA LEU A 66 -8.71 -11.86 9.97
C LEU A 66 -7.58 -12.62 9.27
N ALA A 67 -6.37 -12.04 9.25
CA ALA A 67 -5.18 -12.66 8.68
C ALA A 67 -4.87 -14.00 9.36
N LYS A 68 -4.93 -14.06 10.69
CA LYS A 68 -4.75 -15.29 11.47
C LYS A 68 -5.74 -16.38 11.07
N LYS A 69 -7.04 -16.04 11.03
CA LYS A 69 -8.10 -16.99 10.65
C LYS A 69 -7.97 -17.46 9.20
N ALA A 70 -7.54 -16.56 8.29
CA ALA A 70 -7.27 -16.90 6.90
C ALA A 70 -6.11 -17.92 6.79
N ALA A 71 -5.01 -17.67 7.49
CA ALA A 71 -3.87 -18.59 7.54
C ALA A 71 -4.24 -19.95 8.17
N GLU A 72 -5.06 -19.97 9.22
CA GLU A 72 -5.57 -21.19 9.84
C GLU A 72 -6.46 -22.01 8.88
N LYS A 73 -7.12 -21.36 7.92
CA LYS A 73 -7.88 -22.01 6.84
C LYS A 73 -7.00 -22.42 5.66
N GLY A 74 -5.74 -21.99 5.62
CA GLY A 74 -4.80 -22.30 4.55
C GLY A 74 -4.82 -21.31 3.38
N LEU A 75 -5.50 -20.17 3.51
CA LEU A 75 -5.31 -19.07 2.60
C LEU A 75 -3.93 -18.45 2.85
N THR A 76 -3.07 -18.47 1.86
CA THR A 76 -1.71 -17.88 1.93
C THR A 76 -1.50 -16.97 0.74
N LEU A 77 -0.94 -15.79 0.99
CA LEU A 77 -0.12 -15.11 0.01
C LEU A 77 1.27 -15.74 0.19
N GLU A 78 1.81 -16.41 -0.80
CA GLU A 78 2.94 -17.34 -0.67
C GLU A 78 4.15 -16.78 0.12
N ASP A 79 4.78 -17.70 0.92
CA ASP A 79 5.95 -17.53 1.80
C ASP A 79 5.72 -16.89 3.17
N ALA A 80 4.96 -17.60 4.03
CA ALA A 80 4.80 -17.24 5.43
C ALA A 80 5.95 -17.77 6.31
N ASN A 81 6.87 -16.90 6.69
CA ASN A 81 7.69 -17.12 7.88
C ASN A 81 6.95 -16.55 9.09
N LEU A 82 6.55 -17.43 9.97
CA LEU A 82 5.66 -17.29 11.14
C LEU A 82 6.18 -16.32 12.21
N MET A 83 6.07 -15.01 12.05
CA MET A 83 6.31 -14.11 13.19
C MET A 83 5.08 -13.27 13.58
N ASP A 84 4.25 -12.86 12.63
CA ASP A 84 3.02 -12.09 12.86
C ASP A 84 1.96 -12.56 11.87
N PRO A 85 0.66 -12.67 12.23
CA PRO A 85 -0.38 -13.08 11.30
C PRO A 85 -0.46 -12.27 10.00
N LEU A 86 -0.15 -10.99 10.04
CA LEU A 86 -0.10 -10.15 8.84
C LEU A 86 1.13 -10.46 7.98
N GLU A 87 2.31 -10.65 8.60
CA GLU A 87 3.53 -11.04 7.89
C GLU A 87 3.40 -12.46 7.30
N ALA A 88 2.69 -13.35 7.99
CA ALA A 88 2.37 -14.68 7.50
C ALA A 88 1.55 -14.67 6.20
N LEU A 89 0.76 -13.63 5.98
CA LEU A 89 0.05 -13.38 4.72
C LEU A 89 0.83 -12.46 3.76
N GLY A 90 2.11 -12.19 4.00
CA GLY A 90 2.92 -11.33 3.13
C GLY A 90 2.71 -9.83 3.29
N PHE A 91 1.93 -9.38 4.28
CA PHE A 91 1.88 -7.97 4.66
C PHE A 91 3.07 -7.61 5.53
N ASN A 92 4.07 -7.01 4.93
CA ASN A 92 5.32 -6.65 5.60
C ASN A 92 5.27 -5.22 6.15
N LEU A 93 5.85 -5.01 7.34
CA LEU A 93 6.07 -3.67 7.86
C LEU A 93 7.19 -2.99 7.06
N VAL A 94 6.82 -2.01 6.24
CA VAL A 94 7.77 -1.29 5.36
C VAL A 94 8.30 0.01 5.97
N GLY A 95 7.70 0.50 7.04
CA GLY A 95 8.17 1.69 7.76
C GLY A 95 7.14 2.31 8.68
N TYR A 96 7.62 3.20 9.54
CA TYR A 96 6.78 4.03 10.41
C TYR A 96 6.67 5.43 9.81
N GLY A 97 5.45 5.88 9.49
CA GLY A 97 5.22 7.21 8.94
C GLY A 97 4.36 7.20 7.67
N CYS A 98 4.49 8.28 6.89
CA CYS A 98 3.66 8.52 5.71
C CYS A 98 4.35 8.03 4.45
N THR A 99 4.20 6.75 4.12
CA THR A 99 4.63 6.16 2.84
C THR A 99 3.43 6.03 1.91
N THR A 100 2.79 4.87 1.82
CA THR A 100 1.59 4.66 0.99
C THR A 100 0.41 5.55 1.40
N CYS A 101 0.35 6.02 2.66
CA CYS A 101 -0.66 6.98 3.11
C CYS A 101 -0.61 8.31 2.34
N ILE A 102 0.58 8.77 1.97
CA ILE A 102 0.78 9.96 1.12
C ILE A 102 0.76 9.62 -0.38
N GLY A 103 0.61 8.35 -0.75
CA GLY A 103 0.58 7.90 -2.12
C GLY A 103 1.97 7.63 -2.70
N ASN A 104 2.84 6.99 -1.93
CA ASN A 104 4.18 6.58 -2.38
C ASN A 104 4.39 5.11 -2.03
N SER A 105 3.90 4.23 -2.89
CA SER A 105 3.97 2.77 -2.68
C SER A 105 5.28 2.14 -3.17
N GLY A 106 6.15 2.92 -3.78
CA GLY A 106 7.35 2.40 -4.46
C GLY A 106 7.02 1.76 -5.82
N PRO A 107 8.04 1.25 -6.54
CA PRO A 107 7.86 0.64 -7.84
C PRO A 107 7.18 -0.74 -7.72
N LEU A 108 6.37 -1.09 -8.71
CA LEU A 108 5.94 -2.47 -8.92
C LEU A 108 7.13 -3.29 -9.46
N PRO A 109 7.13 -4.63 -9.24
CA PRO A 109 8.06 -5.51 -9.94
C PRO A 109 7.97 -5.34 -11.46
N ASP A 110 9.12 -5.36 -12.16
CA ASP A 110 9.18 -5.11 -13.60
C ASP A 110 8.26 -6.03 -14.40
N ALA A 111 8.20 -7.32 -14.04
CA ALA A 111 7.34 -8.31 -14.70
C ALA A 111 5.85 -7.93 -14.62
N ILE A 112 5.41 -7.36 -13.49
CA ILE A 112 4.03 -6.87 -13.29
C ILE A 112 3.79 -5.60 -14.12
N SER A 113 4.68 -4.62 -14.03
CA SER A 113 4.60 -3.37 -14.81
C SER A 113 4.57 -3.62 -16.32
N ASP A 114 5.40 -4.55 -16.79
CA ASP A 114 5.47 -4.92 -18.21
C ASP A 114 4.17 -5.57 -18.70
N ALA A 115 3.60 -6.50 -17.94
CA ALA A 115 2.33 -7.14 -18.28
C ALA A 115 1.18 -6.13 -18.30
N ILE A 116 1.10 -5.22 -17.31
CA ILE A 116 0.09 -4.15 -17.29
C ILE A 116 0.17 -3.31 -18.58
N LYS A 117 1.37 -2.88 -18.97
CA LYS A 117 1.59 -2.03 -20.15
C LYS A 117 1.32 -2.75 -21.46
N LYS A 118 1.81 -4.00 -21.59
CA LYS A 118 1.62 -4.80 -22.80
C LYS A 118 0.16 -5.13 -23.05
N ALA A 119 -0.53 -5.66 -22.04
CA ALA A 119 -1.93 -6.03 -22.13
C ALA A 119 -2.90 -4.85 -21.92
N LYS A 120 -2.41 -3.65 -21.57
CA LYS A 120 -3.19 -2.41 -21.31
C LYS A 120 -4.25 -2.62 -20.24
N LEU A 121 -3.89 -3.27 -19.14
CA LEU A 121 -4.81 -3.65 -18.08
C LEU A 121 -5.16 -2.47 -17.17
N THR A 122 -6.39 -2.47 -16.67
CA THR A 122 -6.85 -1.64 -15.58
C THR A 122 -6.66 -2.38 -14.26
N VAL A 123 -5.46 -2.31 -13.70
CA VAL A 123 -5.16 -2.90 -12.39
C VAL A 123 -5.49 -1.93 -11.25
N THR A 124 -5.59 -2.47 -10.04
CA THR A 124 -6.13 -1.75 -8.90
C THR A 124 -5.20 -1.75 -7.70
N SER A 125 -5.44 -0.79 -6.80
CA SER A 125 -4.92 -0.82 -5.44
C SER A 125 -6.04 -0.78 -4.42
N VAL A 126 -5.85 -1.44 -3.29
CA VAL A 126 -6.72 -1.36 -2.12
C VAL A 126 -5.91 -0.91 -0.91
N LEU A 127 -6.32 0.17 -0.27
CA LEU A 127 -5.56 0.75 0.84
C LEU A 127 -6.45 1.44 1.87
N SER A 128 -5.97 1.50 3.11
CA SER A 128 -6.68 2.22 4.17
C SER A 128 -6.31 3.71 4.27
N GLY A 129 -5.60 4.24 3.28
CA GLY A 129 -5.16 5.63 3.21
C GLY A 129 -6.11 6.52 2.43
N ASN A 130 -6.20 7.78 2.83
CA ASN A 130 -7.12 8.77 2.24
C ASN A 130 -6.53 9.53 1.03
N ARG A 131 -5.31 9.20 0.59
CA ARG A 131 -4.63 9.78 -0.58
C ARG A 131 -4.57 8.78 -1.73
N ASN A 132 -5.72 8.24 -2.09
CA ASN A 132 -5.91 7.17 -3.08
C ASN A 132 -6.32 7.71 -4.45
N PHE A 133 -5.73 8.82 -4.89
CA PHE A 133 -5.99 9.41 -6.20
C PHE A 133 -5.26 8.65 -7.30
N GLU A 134 -5.83 8.66 -8.48
CA GLU A 134 -5.21 8.18 -9.71
C GLU A 134 -3.84 8.83 -9.92
N GLY A 135 -2.84 8.05 -10.31
CA GLY A 135 -1.46 8.50 -10.50
C GLY A 135 -0.68 8.81 -9.23
N ARG A 136 -1.36 8.85 -8.05
CA ARG A 136 -0.70 9.15 -6.78
C ARG A 136 -0.09 7.93 -6.12
N ILE A 137 -0.81 6.81 -6.09
CA ILE A 137 -0.34 5.57 -5.47
C ILE A 137 0.77 4.96 -6.32
N HIS A 138 0.48 4.76 -7.61
CA HIS A 138 1.44 4.28 -8.60
C HIS A 138 0.99 4.70 -10.00
N SER A 139 1.94 4.98 -10.89
CA SER A 139 1.64 5.40 -12.27
C SER A 139 0.92 4.34 -13.11
N ASP A 140 1.19 3.06 -12.83
CA ASP A 140 0.63 1.94 -13.57
C ASP A 140 -0.71 1.45 -12.98
N VAL A 141 -1.20 2.06 -11.89
CA VAL A 141 -2.46 1.69 -11.23
C VAL A 141 -3.54 2.72 -11.54
N ALA A 142 -4.54 2.31 -12.29
CA ALA A 142 -5.59 3.20 -12.76
C ALA A 142 -6.72 3.41 -11.75
N ALA A 143 -7.05 2.41 -10.92
CA ALA A 143 -8.14 2.49 -9.95
C ALA A 143 -7.64 2.24 -8.52
N ASN A 144 -8.02 3.12 -7.59
CA ASN A 144 -7.55 3.08 -6.22
C ASN A 144 -8.73 3.08 -5.24
N TYR A 145 -8.82 2.05 -4.40
CA TYR A 145 -9.94 1.83 -3.50
C TYR A 145 -9.55 2.08 -2.05
N LEU A 146 -10.40 2.83 -1.34
CA LEU A 146 -10.29 3.03 0.09
C LEU A 146 -11.09 1.97 0.83
N ALA A 147 -10.44 1.23 1.71
CA ALA A 147 -11.06 0.19 2.52
C ALA A 147 -10.54 0.21 3.96
N SER A 148 -11.29 -0.37 4.90
CA SER A 148 -10.79 -0.60 6.26
C SER A 148 -9.66 -1.63 6.24
N PRO A 149 -8.73 -1.62 7.22
CA PRO A 149 -7.65 -2.60 7.29
C PRO A 149 -8.07 -4.06 7.14
N PRO A 150 -9.14 -4.55 7.80
CA PRO A 150 -9.61 -5.92 7.56
C PRO A 150 -10.05 -6.18 6.11
N LEU A 151 -10.72 -5.21 5.48
CA LEU A 151 -11.12 -5.33 4.08
C LEU A 151 -9.93 -5.26 3.12
N VAL A 152 -8.89 -4.48 3.46
CA VAL A 152 -7.63 -4.49 2.67
C VAL A 152 -7.03 -5.88 2.65
N VAL A 153 -7.00 -6.59 3.80
CA VAL A 153 -6.52 -7.98 3.86
C VAL A 153 -7.43 -8.91 3.06
N ALA A 154 -8.75 -8.79 3.22
CA ALA A 154 -9.72 -9.65 2.53
C ALA A 154 -9.62 -9.51 1.00
N TYR A 155 -9.55 -8.28 0.49
CA TYR A 155 -9.40 -8.04 -0.95
C TYR A 155 -8.02 -8.47 -1.47
N ALA A 156 -6.97 -8.35 -0.67
CA ALA A 156 -5.66 -8.87 -1.04
C ALA A 156 -5.67 -10.40 -1.22
N LEU A 157 -6.40 -11.12 -0.34
CA LEU A 157 -6.60 -12.56 -0.45
C LEU A 157 -7.41 -12.93 -1.70
N ALA A 158 -8.45 -12.14 -2.01
CA ALA A 158 -9.25 -12.34 -3.22
C ALA A 158 -8.48 -12.04 -4.52
N GLY A 159 -7.46 -11.19 -4.47
CA GLY A 159 -6.57 -10.86 -5.59
C GLY A 159 -7.20 -9.97 -6.68
N ASN A 160 -8.52 -9.79 -6.71
CA ASN A 160 -9.23 -9.01 -7.73
C ASN A 160 -10.39 -8.21 -7.12
N MET A 161 -10.64 -7.02 -7.65
CA MET A 161 -11.76 -6.16 -7.22
C MET A 161 -13.11 -6.54 -7.87
N ASN A 162 -13.09 -7.38 -8.92
CA ASN A 162 -14.30 -7.85 -9.61
C ASN A 162 -14.96 -9.04 -8.90
N ILE A 163 -15.02 -8.98 -7.58
CA ILE A 163 -15.61 -10.03 -6.72
C ILE A 163 -16.74 -9.45 -5.88
N ASP A 164 -17.83 -10.17 -5.74
CA ASP A 164 -18.80 -9.93 -4.66
C ASP A 164 -18.31 -10.62 -3.38
N ILE A 165 -17.44 -9.95 -2.63
CA ILE A 165 -16.81 -10.47 -1.41
C ILE A 165 -17.81 -10.93 -0.34
N THR A 166 -19.09 -10.58 -0.48
CA THR A 166 -20.15 -11.01 0.45
C THR A 166 -20.75 -12.37 0.09
N LYS A 167 -20.51 -12.85 -1.13
CA LYS A 167 -21.13 -14.06 -1.67
C LYS A 167 -20.13 -15.06 -2.25
N GLU A 168 -19.04 -14.56 -2.82
CA GLU A 168 -18.05 -15.37 -3.52
C GLU A 168 -16.90 -15.73 -2.58
N PRO A 169 -16.24 -16.87 -2.77
CA PRO A 169 -15.12 -17.28 -1.94
C PRO A 169 -13.89 -16.42 -2.22
N LEU A 170 -13.10 -16.19 -1.17
CA LEU A 170 -11.82 -15.47 -1.27
C LEU A 170 -10.72 -16.36 -1.86
N GLY A 171 -10.87 -17.66 -1.82
CA GLY A 171 -9.93 -18.66 -2.30
C GLY A 171 -10.24 -20.03 -1.73
N LEU A 172 -9.38 -21.00 -2.05
CA LEU A 172 -9.46 -22.37 -1.50
C LEU A 172 -8.60 -22.50 -0.24
N GLY A 173 -9.14 -23.14 0.77
CA GLY A 173 -8.39 -23.50 1.97
C GLY A 173 -7.42 -24.67 1.72
N SER A 174 -6.61 -25.01 2.73
CA SER A 174 -5.67 -26.13 2.66
C SER A 174 -6.32 -27.50 2.49
N ASN A 175 -7.62 -27.60 2.75
CA ASN A 175 -8.45 -28.79 2.55
C ASN A 175 -9.17 -28.82 1.19
N GLY A 176 -8.91 -27.82 0.32
CA GLY A 176 -9.58 -27.65 -0.98
C GLY A 176 -10.97 -27.02 -0.92
N GLU A 177 -11.51 -26.74 0.29
CA GLU A 177 -12.83 -26.14 0.43
C GLU A 177 -12.80 -24.62 0.21
N PRO A 178 -13.86 -24.02 -0.38
CA PRO A 178 -13.98 -22.58 -0.53
C PRO A 178 -14.02 -21.87 0.82
N VAL A 179 -13.24 -20.78 0.95
CA VAL A 179 -13.20 -19.94 2.16
C VAL A 179 -13.85 -18.60 1.86
N TYR A 180 -14.90 -18.27 2.59
CA TYR A 180 -15.66 -17.05 2.45
C TYR A 180 -15.25 -16.01 3.50
N LEU A 181 -15.53 -14.75 3.23
CA LEU A 181 -15.27 -13.65 4.17
C LEU A 181 -15.88 -13.91 5.56
N LYS A 182 -17.11 -14.45 5.62
CA LYS A 182 -17.81 -14.78 6.88
C LYS A 182 -17.07 -15.80 7.75
N ASP A 183 -16.25 -16.66 7.15
CA ASP A 183 -15.55 -17.75 7.84
C ASP A 183 -14.31 -17.26 8.59
N ILE A 184 -13.78 -16.11 8.16
CA ILE A 184 -12.56 -15.51 8.70
C ILE A 184 -12.78 -14.13 9.34
N TRP A 185 -14.00 -13.56 9.24
CA TRP A 185 -14.31 -12.25 9.83
C TRP A 185 -14.28 -12.34 11.36
N PRO A 186 -13.48 -11.53 12.06
CA PRO A 186 -13.44 -11.53 13.51
C PRO A 186 -14.70 -10.90 14.11
N SER A 187 -15.16 -11.44 15.23
CA SER A 187 -16.24 -10.83 16.00
C SER A 187 -15.74 -9.62 16.79
N GLU A 188 -16.65 -8.72 17.15
CA GLU A 188 -16.33 -7.57 17.99
C GLU A 188 -15.76 -8.00 19.36
N ASP A 189 -16.30 -9.07 19.95
CA ASP A 189 -15.85 -9.60 21.24
C ASP A 189 -14.41 -10.12 21.17
N GLU A 190 -14.01 -10.76 20.05
CA GLU A 190 -12.62 -11.16 19.82
C GLU A 190 -11.71 -9.95 19.76
N ILE A 191 -12.10 -8.93 18.99
CA ILE A 191 -11.32 -7.68 18.85
C ILE A 191 -11.15 -7.00 20.20
N GLN A 192 -12.23 -6.83 20.97
CA GLN A 192 -12.19 -6.16 22.26
C GLN A 192 -11.38 -6.95 23.30
N SER A 193 -11.44 -8.27 23.27
CA SER A 193 -10.62 -9.13 24.14
C SER A 193 -9.14 -8.95 23.88
N HIS A 194 -8.73 -8.92 22.60
CA HIS A 194 -7.33 -8.67 22.22
C HIS A 194 -6.88 -7.24 22.57
N ILE A 195 -7.75 -6.23 22.43
CA ILE A 195 -7.43 -4.87 22.87
C ILE A 195 -7.16 -4.85 24.38
N ALA A 196 -8.05 -5.46 25.17
CA ALA A 196 -7.91 -5.46 26.62
C ALA A 196 -6.65 -6.20 27.10
N GLU A 197 -6.24 -7.26 26.40
CA GLU A 197 -5.05 -8.05 26.74
C GLU A 197 -3.75 -7.36 26.31
N HIS A 198 -3.71 -6.75 25.14
CA HIS A 198 -2.45 -6.32 24.53
C HIS A 198 -2.23 -4.80 24.51
N VAL A 199 -3.29 -3.98 24.48
CA VAL A 199 -3.14 -2.51 24.46
C VAL A 199 -3.09 -1.97 25.88
N THR A 200 -1.96 -2.18 26.55
CA THR A 200 -1.75 -1.82 27.96
C THR A 200 -0.81 -0.63 28.12
N SER A 201 -0.90 0.06 29.28
CA SER A 201 0.03 1.16 29.59
C SER A 201 1.50 0.73 29.63
N ASP A 202 1.77 -0.53 29.95
CA ASP A 202 3.13 -1.04 30.05
C ASP A 202 3.77 -1.23 28.67
N ILE A 203 2.98 -1.62 27.65
CA ILE A 203 3.45 -1.63 26.26
C ILE A 203 3.83 -0.22 25.81
N PHE A 204 3.01 0.81 26.13
CA PHE A 204 3.34 2.20 25.80
C PHE A 204 4.65 2.62 26.48
N LYS A 205 4.81 2.36 27.78
CA LYS A 205 6.04 2.68 28.51
C LYS A 205 7.27 2.00 27.87
N ALA A 206 7.15 0.71 27.53
CA ALA A 206 8.24 -0.04 26.91
C ALA A 206 8.60 0.51 25.52
N LYS A 207 7.60 0.82 24.68
CA LYS A 207 7.84 1.35 23.33
C LYS A 207 8.42 2.77 23.30
N TYR A 208 8.10 3.58 24.31
CA TYR A 208 8.61 4.95 24.42
C TYR A 208 9.85 5.08 25.32
N ALA A 209 10.33 4.00 25.94
CA ALA A 209 11.50 4.03 26.84
C ALA A 209 12.75 4.60 26.17
N ASP A 210 12.94 4.33 24.90
CA ASP A 210 14.12 4.69 24.12
C ASP A 210 13.88 5.77 23.05
N VAL A 211 12.71 6.43 23.08
CA VAL A 211 12.28 7.38 22.03
C VAL A 211 13.29 8.51 21.79
N PHE A 212 14.06 8.91 22.80
CA PHE A 212 15.09 9.95 22.70
C PHE A 212 16.49 9.44 22.32
N LYS A 213 16.70 8.13 22.24
CA LYS A 213 18.01 7.56 21.89
C LYS A 213 18.28 7.58 20.38
N GLY A 214 17.24 7.58 19.57
CA GLY A 214 17.35 7.44 18.12
C GLY A 214 17.77 6.04 17.67
N SER A 215 17.78 5.82 16.37
CA SER A 215 18.30 4.58 15.76
C SER A 215 19.83 4.60 15.70
N GLY A 216 20.45 3.42 15.47
CA GLY A 216 21.90 3.34 15.22
C GLY A 216 22.34 4.27 14.10
N VAL A 217 21.61 4.25 12.98
CA VAL A 217 21.88 5.12 11.81
C VAL A 217 21.85 6.61 12.18
N TRP A 218 20.90 7.02 13.03
CA TRP A 218 20.83 8.40 13.52
C TRP A 218 22.04 8.76 14.40
N ASN A 219 22.44 7.86 15.30
CA ASN A 219 23.56 8.07 16.23
C ASN A 219 24.92 8.05 15.53
N ASP A 220 25.03 7.37 14.39
CA ASP A 220 26.24 7.28 13.58
C ASP A 220 26.47 8.54 12.70
N LEU A 221 25.46 9.43 12.61
CA LEU A 221 25.60 10.70 11.91
C LEU A 221 26.61 11.59 12.61
N THR A 222 27.77 11.78 11.98
CA THR A 222 28.81 12.69 12.46
C THR A 222 28.54 14.09 11.96
N VAL A 223 28.17 15.01 12.83
CA VAL A 223 27.96 16.43 12.49
C VAL A 223 29.03 17.26 13.20
N SER A 224 29.78 18.04 12.41
CA SER A 224 30.72 19.02 13.00
C SER A 224 29.94 20.18 13.60
N PRO A 225 30.20 20.59 14.85
CA PRO A 225 29.53 21.72 15.45
C PRO A 225 29.97 23.02 14.75
N THR A 226 29.05 23.63 14.03
CA THR A 226 29.23 24.91 13.34
C THR A 226 28.11 25.86 13.72
N SER A 227 28.32 27.16 13.60
CA SER A 227 27.27 28.17 13.87
C SER A 227 26.19 28.19 12.80
N VAL A 228 26.51 27.74 11.59
CA VAL A 228 25.59 27.55 10.46
C VAL A 228 25.93 26.21 9.80
N TYR A 229 24.94 25.54 9.24
CA TYR A 229 25.18 24.30 8.51
C TYR A 229 25.98 24.56 7.23
N ASP A 230 27.05 23.80 7.03
CA ASP A 230 27.85 23.85 5.81
C ASP A 230 27.21 22.94 4.75
N TRP A 231 26.46 23.55 3.83
CA TRP A 231 25.75 22.83 2.80
C TRP A 231 26.69 22.36 1.69
N PRO A 232 26.85 21.05 1.47
CA PRO A 232 27.61 20.56 0.32
C PRO A 232 26.89 20.88 -0.99
N ASP A 233 27.65 21.01 -2.06
CA ASP A 233 27.07 21.11 -3.40
C ASP A 233 26.22 19.88 -3.72
N SER A 234 24.99 20.12 -4.11
CA SER A 234 24.03 19.07 -4.42
C SER A 234 23.13 19.49 -5.59
N THR A 235 22.87 18.55 -6.49
CA THR A 235 21.86 18.72 -7.54
C THR A 235 20.45 18.44 -7.02
N TYR A 236 20.32 17.69 -5.93
CA TYR A 236 19.05 17.32 -5.30
C TYR A 236 18.56 18.38 -4.30
N ILE A 237 19.44 18.86 -3.40
CA ILE A 237 19.15 19.98 -2.48
C ILE A 237 19.95 21.19 -2.96
N LYS A 238 19.39 21.92 -3.92
CA LYS A 238 20.03 23.07 -4.52
C LYS A 238 19.69 24.34 -3.77
N HIS A 239 20.67 25.26 -3.66
CA HIS A 239 20.43 26.59 -3.10
C HIS A 239 19.35 27.34 -3.92
N PRO A 240 18.21 27.71 -3.33
CA PRO A 240 17.13 28.36 -4.06
C PRO A 240 17.54 29.71 -4.64
N PRO A 241 17.20 29.98 -5.92
CA PRO A 241 17.62 31.25 -6.57
C PRO A 241 17.14 32.52 -5.86
N PHE A 242 15.98 32.46 -5.20
CA PHE A 242 15.42 33.61 -4.49
C PHE A 242 16.17 33.99 -3.20
N PHE A 243 17.04 33.11 -2.68
CA PHE A 243 17.95 33.44 -1.57
C PHE A 243 19.24 34.07 -2.01
N GLN A 244 19.60 33.98 -3.31
CA GLN A 244 20.89 34.49 -3.81
C GLN A 244 20.98 36.02 -3.78
N THR A 245 19.84 36.70 -3.85
CA THR A 245 19.75 38.18 -3.86
C THR A 245 19.16 38.73 -2.54
N MET A 246 18.90 37.87 -1.56
CA MET A 246 18.34 38.30 -0.29
C MET A 246 19.39 39.01 0.56
N GLY A 247 19.08 40.22 1.01
CA GLY A 247 19.91 40.98 1.95
C GLY A 247 19.69 40.54 3.41
N GLU A 248 20.57 40.97 4.31
CA GLU A 248 20.45 40.71 5.76
C GLU A 248 19.21 41.36 6.40
N GLN A 249 18.74 42.43 5.81
CA GLN A 249 17.54 43.15 6.24
C GLN A 249 16.46 43.05 5.18
N PRO A 250 15.18 42.86 5.61
CA PRO A 250 14.09 42.86 4.66
C PRO A 250 13.96 44.20 3.93
N GLU A 251 13.73 44.15 2.64
CA GLU A 251 13.47 45.33 1.85
C GLU A 251 12.11 45.96 2.24
N ALA A 252 11.96 47.25 1.98
CA ALA A 252 10.69 47.93 2.16
C ALA A 252 9.63 47.33 1.23
N LEU A 253 8.38 47.24 1.70
CA LEU A 253 7.27 46.78 0.89
C LEU A 253 7.11 47.71 -0.34
N SER A 254 7.07 47.12 -1.52
CA SER A 254 6.86 47.80 -2.79
C SER A 254 5.66 47.24 -3.54
N ALA A 255 5.06 48.01 -4.44
CA ALA A 255 4.01 47.53 -5.31
C ALA A 255 4.57 46.45 -6.27
N ILE A 256 3.80 45.41 -6.53
CA ILE A 256 4.11 44.42 -7.56
C ILE A 256 3.53 44.92 -8.86
N GLU A 257 4.41 45.36 -9.76
CA GLU A 257 4.04 45.92 -11.07
C GLU A 257 4.38 44.94 -12.20
N ASN A 258 3.58 44.96 -13.27
CA ASN A 258 3.78 44.16 -14.48
C ASN A 258 3.81 42.63 -14.26
N ALA A 259 3.28 42.12 -13.15
CA ALA A 259 3.16 40.71 -12.92
C ALA A 259 2.22 40.08 -13.93
N ARG A 260 2.58 38.88 -14.38
CA ARG A 260 1.77 38.10 -15.32
C ARG A 260 1.25 36.85 -14.62
N CYS A 261 -0.01 36.48 -14.91
CA CYS A 261 -0.58 35.25 -14.41
C CYS A 261 0.06 34.06 -15.14
N LEU A 262 0.81 33.24 -14.41
CA LEU A 262 1.44 32.03 -14.95
C LEU A 262 0.40 30.91 -15.13
N VAL A 263 -0.44 30.69 -14.11
CA VAL A 263 -1.50 29.68 -14.10
C VAL A 263 -2.75 30.27 -13.43
N LYS A 264 -3.91 30.05 -14.03
CA LYS A 264 -5.21 30.36 -13.44
C LYS A 264 -6.07 29.08 -13.46
N VAL A 265 -6.46 28.61 -12.30
CA VAL A 265 -7.25 27.39 -12.12
C VAL A 265 -8.57 27.71 -11.45
N GLY A 266 -9.54 26.78 -11.50
CA GLY A 266 -10.84 26.91 -10.82
C GLY A 266 -10.76 26.53 -9.35
N ASP A 267 -11.93 26.45 -8.73
CA ASP A 267 -12.08 26.01 -7.35
C ASP A 267 -11.73 24.54 -7.18
N SER A 268 -11.40 24.15 -5.94
CA SER A 268 -11.08 22.76 -5.57
C SER A 268 -9.87 22.13 -6.27
N ILE A 269 -9.00 22.92 -6.89
CA ILE A 269 -7.71 22.46 -7.39
C ILE A 269 -6.71 22.41 -6.25
N THR A 270 -6.07 21.25 -6.08
CA THR A 270 -4.99 21.04 -5.11
C THR A 270 -3.65 20.90 -5.80
N THR A 271 -2.57 20.94 -5.02
CA THR A 271 -1.21 20.69 -5.52
C THR A 271 -1.07 19.31 -6.19
N ASP A 272 -1.86 18.32 -5.77
CA ASP A 272 -1.88 16.99 -6.39
C ASP A 272 -2.37 16.98 -7.84
N HIS A 273 -3.24 17.92 -8.22
CA HIS A 273 -3.67 18.06 -9.61
C HIS A 273 -2.60 18.69 -10.51
N ILE A 274 -1.67 19.44 -9.91
CA ILE A 274 -0.59 20.14 -10.63
C ILE A 274 0.67 19.28 -10.67
N SER A 275 1.06 18.73 -9.52
CA SER A 275 2.25 17.90 -9.35
C SER A 275 2.00 16.89 -8.22
N PRO A 276 1.44 15.71 -8.52
CA PRO A 276 1.18 14.70 -7.51
C PRO A 276 2.48 14.19 -6.90
N ALA A 277 2.43 13.84 -5.60
CA ALA A 277 3.54 13.14 -4.96
C ALA A 277 3.59 11.71 -5.50
N GLY A 278 4.60 11.39 -6.27
CA GLY A 278 4.76 10.09 -6.91
C GLY A 278 6.00 10.03 -7.77
N ALA A 279 6.18 8.95 -8.50
CA ALA A 279 7.26 8.80 -9.46
C ALA A 279 7.02 9.72 -10.67
N ILE A 280 8.09 10.42 -11.09
CA ILE A 280 8.10 11.19 -12.34
C ILE A 280 8.63 10.26 -13.42
N ALA A 281 7.82 10.01 -14.46
CA ALA A 281 8.27 9.20 -15.58
C ALA A 281 9.37 9.95 -16.35
N PRO A 282 10.51 9.30 -16.66
CA PRO A 282 11.65 9.97 -17.31
C PRO A 282 11.32 10.55 -18.69
N ASP A 283 10.36 9.98 -19.39
CA ASP A 283 9.89 10.37 -20.72
C ASP A 283 8.75 11.41 -20.69
N SER A 284 8.34 11.85 -19.49
CA SER A 284 7.34 12.91 -19.29
C SER A 284 7.96 14.30 -19.44
N PRO A 285 7.15 15.37 -19.66
CA PRO A 285 7.66 16.75 -19.69
C PRO A 285 8.39 17.18 -18.42
N ALA A 286 8.04 16.59 -17.27
CA ALA A 286 8.72 16.87 -16.00
C ALA A 286 10.00 16.02 -15.83
N GLY A 287 10.04 14.84 -16.39
CA GLY A 287 11.22 13.96 -16.42
C GLY A 287 12.26 14.43 -17.40
#